data_3b2535f07e5a4b2a26b1a5a023e798ae
#
_entry.id   3b2535f07e5a4b2a26b1a5a023e798ae
#
_cell.length_a   1.000
_cell.length_b   1.000
_cell.length_c   1.000
_cell.angle_alpha   90.00
_cell.angle_beta   90.00
_cell.angle_gamma   90.00
#
_symmetry.space_group_name_H-M   'P 1'
#
loop_
_entity.id
_entity.type
_entity.pdbx_description
1 polymer ?
#
loop_
_entity_poly.entity_id
_entity_poly.type
_entity_poly.pdbx_seq_one_letter_code
_entity_poly.pdbx_strand_id
1 'polypeptide(L)'
;MSNTGKLTPSKGLAITYLVRLSIGSPSGGRSEIENLNVIKKIREGFFDFPYASSQAMKRALRETLKGLGYKISPIVSTSPARTVGDPIQYIDDDLFGFMEAASKKSGRAEIDKFNGIRKAVVSMTPLLSLSAFDDNVDFGSNMMGLQAGGNPMPYETEVHRGWYRVSLYIDLNRIGTDAGFITEIKENKRADDINELIKNSLDEYDFIAEVPEDKDKNLKKGYATFKRICTNELSKKERYKRAKALLDSIRFLAPSGRNTNWLIDLTPKLMAAAYVKGARTPFLESPLLDDKQKDKNVINLAAIETSKETFADGIESLVVGYREDLIEKPNVQDNAINVQKMKAAFDTIDCWLKEHFEI
;
A
#
# COMPACT_ATOMS: atom_id res chain seq x y z
N MET A 1 4.77 22.80 32.69
CA MET A 1 5.62 23.42 31.64
C MET A 1 5.48 22.55 30.41
N SER A 2 4.74 23.04 29.42
CA SER A 2 4.48 22.31 28.19
C SER A 2 5.78 22.17 27.39
N ASN A 3 6.27 20.97 27.26
CA ASN A 3 7.40 20.66 26.40
C ASN A 3 6.90 20.70 24.95
N THR A 4 6.93 21.88 24.33
CA THR A 4 6.69 22.05 22.89
C THR A 4 7.89 21.50 22.15
N GLY A 5 8.08 20.17 22.20
CA GLY A 5 9.04 19.49 21.36
C GLY A 5 8.68 19.79 19.89
N LYS A 6 9.59 20.45 19.17
CA LYS A 6 9.48 20.60 17.72
C LYS A 6 9.27 19.20 17.15
N LEU A 7 8.07 18.93 16.63
CA LEU A 7 7.79 17.71 15.89
C LEU A 7 8.75 17.67 14.69
N THR A 8 9.69 16.73 14.71
CA THR A 8 10.52 16.48 13.55
C THR A 8 9.62 15.97 12.42
N PRO A 9 9.71 16.56 11.21
CA PRO A 9 8.90 16.09 10.09
C PRO A 9 9.12 14.59 9.87
N SER A 10 8.03 13.84 9.68
CA SER A 10 8.12 12.43 9.32
C SER A 10 8.88 12.28 7.99
N LYS A 11 9.80 11.34 7.93
CA LYS A 11 10.52 11.00 6.71
C LYS A 11 9.89 9.81 6.03
N GLY A 12 9.79 9.86 4.72
CA GLY A 12 9.13 8.84 3.94
C GLY A 12 9.77 8.58 2.60
N LEU A 13 9.35 7.50 1.99
CA LEU A 13 9.71 7.14 0.63
C LEU A 13 8.46 7.18 -0.24
N ALA A 14 8.45 8.06 -1.23
CA ALA A 14 7.40 8.15 -2.23
C ALA A 14 7.87 7.48 -3.52
N ILE A 15 7.09 6.54 -4.04
CA ILE A 15 7.40 5.81 -5.28
C ILE A 15 6.19 5.84 -6.18
N THR A 16 6.36 6.29 -7.42
CA THR A 16 5.41 6.09 -8.51
C THR A 16 6.06 5.25 -9.57
N TYR A 17 5.42 4.16 -9.98
CA TYR A 17 5.97 3.33 -11.04
C TYR A 17 4.93 2.89 -12.05
N LEU A 18 5.42 2.58 -13.25
CA LEU A 18 4.64 2.03 -14.33
C LEU A 18 4.96 0.56 -14.53
N VAL A 19 3.92 -0.22 -14.74
CA VAL A 19 4.01 -1.60 -15.23
C VAL A 19 3.41 -1.69 -16.62
N ARG A 20 3.83 -2.69 -17.39
CA ARG A 20 3.24 -2.96 -18.70
C ARG A 20 2.68 -4.37 -18.72
N LEU A 21 1.37 -4.46 -18.90
CA LEU A 21 0.71 -5.72 -19.17
C LEU A 21 0.77 -6.01 -20.66
N SER A 22 1.32 -7.18 -21.03
CA SER A 22 1.29 -7.66 -22.41
C SER A 22 -0.11 -8.12 -22.79
N ILE A 23 -0.78 -8.83 -21.89
CA ILE A 23 -2.19 -9.20 -21.90
C ILE A 23 -2.55 -9.71 -20.50
N GLY A 24 -3.79 -9.51 -20.09
CA GLY A 24 -4.27 -10.12 -18.84
C GLY A 24 -5.50 -9.46 -18.26
N SER A 25 -6.00 -10.09 -17.18
CA SER A 25 -7.13 -9.61 -16.38
C SER A 25 -6.62 -9.30 -14.97
N PRO A 26 -6.16 -8.05 -14.69
CA PRO A 26 -5.44 -7.72 -13.45
C PRO A 26 -6.34 -7.73 -12.22
N SER A 27 -7.67 -7.67 -12.38
CA SER A 27 -8.64 -7.71 -11.29
C SER A 27 -9.98 -8.23 -11.76
N GLY A 28 -10.69 -8.97 -10.89
CA GLY A 28 -12.07 -9.38 -11.16
C GLY A 28 -13.07 -8.31 -10.74
N GLY A 29 -14.00 -7.96 -11.61
CA GLY A 29 -15.19 -7.17 -11.35
C GLY A 29 -16.41 -8.05 -11.05
N ARG A 30 -17.55 -7.43 -10.82
CA ARG A 30 -18.86 -8.09 -10.77
C ARG A 30 -19.48 -8.05 -12.17
N SER A 31 -19.88 -9.20 -12.70
CA SER A 31 -20.66 -9.31 -13.91
C SER A 31 -22.11 -9.62 -13.60
N GLU A 32 -23.01 -9.08 -14.38
CA GLU A 32 -24.44 -9.47 -14.42
C GLU A 32 -24.69 -10.53 -15.51
N ILE A 33 -23.71 -10.74 -16.39
CA ILE A 33 -23.77 -11.75 -17.46
C ILE A 33 -23.14 -13.04 -16.92
N GLU A 34 -23.89 -14.12 -17.02
CA GLU A 34 -23.43 -15.44 -16.62
C GLU A 34 -22.23 -15.86 -17.48
N ASN A 35 -21.25 -16.49 -16.84
CA ASN A 35 -19.99 -16.94 -17.47
C ASN A 35 -19.05 -15.84 -18.05
N LEU A 36 -19.35 -14.55 -17.87
CA LEU A 36 -18.45 -13.46 -18.22
C LEU A 36 -17.65 -13.00 -17.00
N ASN A 37 -16.34 -13.12 -17.05
CA ASN A 37 -15.41 -12.57 -16.07
C ASN A 37 -15.00 -11.16 -16.49
N VAL A 38 -15.49 -10.14 -15.82
CA VAL A 38 -15.18 -8.74 -16.16
C VAL A 38 -13.97 -8.22 -15.35
N ILE A 39 -13.26 -7.26 -15.94
CA ILE A 39 -12.23 -6.45 -15.27
C ILE A 39 -12.92 -5.31 -14.52
N LYS A 40 -12.38 -4.92 -13.35
CA LYS A 40 -12.81 -3.68 -12.71
C LYS A 40 -12.40 -2.48 -13.53
N LYS A 41 -13.36 -1.60 -13.81
CA LYS A 41 -13.16 -0.37 -14.58
C LYS A 41 -13.69 0.83 -13.80
N ILE A 42 -13.05 1.98 -13.99
CA ILE A 42 -13.54 3.28 -13.55
C ILE A 42 -13.83 4.12 -14.81
N ARG A 43 -14.96 4.79 -14.81
CA ARG A 43 -15.38 5.63 -15.94
C ARG A 43 -14.88 7.04 -15.76
N GLU A 44 -14.29 7.58 -16.84
CA GLU A 44 -13.95 8.99 -16.96
C GLU A 44 -14.47 9.49 -18.32
N GLY A 45 -15.48 10.37 -18.27
CA GLY A 45 -16.20 10.78 -19.47
C GLY A 45 -16.89 9.60 -20.18
N PHE A 46 -16.47 9.34 -21.41
CA PHE A 46 -16.98 8.23 -22.23
C PHE A 46 -16.09 6.98 -22.21
N PHE A 47 -14.98 7.00 -21.47
CA PHE A 47 -14.01 5.93 -21.47
C PHE A 47 -13.99 5.18 -20.14
N ASP A 48 -13.83 3.87 -20.22
CA ASP A 48 -13.65 2.99 -19.08
C ASP A 48 -12.17 2.63 -18.95
N PHE A 49 -11.59 2.85 -17.75
CA PHE A 49 -10.19 2.57 -17.46
C PHE A 49 -10.07 1.35 -16.52
N PRO A 50 -9.42 0.27 -16.96
CA PRO A 50 -9.17 -0.89 -16.13
C PRO A 50 -8.33 -0.56 -14.89
N TYR A 51 -8.66 -1.16 -13.74
CA TYR A 51 -7.84 -1.01 -12.55
C TYR A 51 -7.85 -2.24 -11.65
N ALA A 52 -6.77 -2.42 -10.88
CA ALA A 52 -6.75 -3.29 -9.72
C ALA A 52 -6.75 -2.45 -8.45
N SER A 53 -7.64 -2.78 -7.49
CA SER A 53 -7.76 -2.00 -6.25
C SER A 53 -6.46 -2.01 -5.44
N SER A 54 -6.25 -0.98 -4.62
CA SER A 54 -5.12 -0.93 -3.68
C SER A 54 -5.09 -2.14 -2.73
N GLN A 55 -6.26 -2.70 -2.39
CA GLN A 55 -6.34 -3.91 -1.58
C GLN A 55 -5.82 -5.15 -2.33
N ALA A 56 -6.12 -5.27 -3.64
CA ALA A 56 -5.58 -6.34 -4.47
C ALA A 56 -4.04 -6.22 -4.58
N MET A 57 -3.53 -5.01 -4.75
CA MET A 57 -2.09 -4.74 -4.78
C MET A 57 -1.41 -5.06 -3.44
N LYS A 58 -2.01 -4.66 -2.31
CA LYS A 58 -1.50 -5.01 -0.97
C LYS A 58 -1.53 -6.52 -0.72
N ARG A 59 -2.52 -7.23 -1.25
CA ARG A 59 -2.55 -8.70 -1.21
C ARG A 59 -1.39 -9.29 -2.01
N ALA A 60 -1.14 -8.80 -3.22
CA ALA A 60 -0.02 -9.25 -4.04
C ALA A 60 1.34 -9.02 -3.32
N LEU A 61 1.51 -7.86 -2.67
CA LEU A 61 2.69 -7.58 -1.85
C LEU A 61 2.84 -8.55 -0.67
N ARG A 62 1.75 -8.90 0.04
CA ARG A 62 1.77 -9.91 1.11
C ARG A 62 2.23 -11.28 0.61
N GLU A 63 1.67 -11.74 -0.52
CA GLU A 63 2.06 -13.02 -1.11
C GLU A 63 3.53 -13.00 -1.57
N THR A 64 4.00 -11.88 -2.12
CA THR A 64 5.41 -11.72 -2.49
C THR A 64 6.32 -11.73 -1.26
N LEU A 65 5.97 -11.01 -0.18
CA LEU A 65 6.70 -11.03 1.09
C LEU A 65 6.77 -12.45 1.67
N LYS A 66 5.66 -13.19 1.62
CA LYS A 66 5.63 -14.61 2.04
C LYS A 66 6.56 -15.47 1.17
N GLY A 67 6.55 -15.26 -0.14
CA GLY A 67 7.45 -15.93 -1.09
C GLY A 67 8.94 -15.62 -0.83
N LEU A 68 9.24 -14.41 -0.33
CA LEU A 68 10.58 -14.00 0.11
C LEU A 68 10.97 -14.53 1.51
N GLY A 69 10.12 -15.35 2.15
CA GLY A 69 10.38 -15.99 3.43
C GLY A 69 10.01 -15.17 4.67
N TYR A 70 9.28 -14.06 4.51
CA TYR A 70 8.83 -13.27 5.65
C TYR A 70 7.58 -13.86 6.31
N LYS A 71 7.51 -13.73 7.63
CA LYS A 71 6.37 -14.19 8.43
C LYS A 71 5.18 -13.26 8.24
N ILE A 72 4.09 -13.80 7.70
CA ILE A 72 2.83 -13.11 7.46
C ILE A 72 1.83 -13.52 8.54
N SER A 73 1.01 -12.57 8.98
CA SER A 73 0.01 -12.77 10.01
C SER A 73 -1.06 -13.78 9.59
N PRO A 74 -1.36 -14.80 10.40
CA PRO A 74 -2.43 -15.74 10.10
C PRO A 74 -3.79 -15.03 10.17
N ILE A 75 -4.75 -15.54 9.38
CA ILE A 75 -6.14 -15.09 9.42
C ILE A 75 -6.82 -15.78 10.61
N VAL A 76 -7.26 -14.99 11.59
CA VAL A 76 -7.91 -15.48 12.82
C VAL A 76 -9.43 -15.41 12.78
N SER A 77 -10.01 -14.73 11.80
CA SER A 77 -11.44 -14.66 11.53
C SER A 77 -11.69 -14.48 10.04
N THR A 78 -12.73 -15.11 9.51
CA THR A 78 -13.09 -15.05 8.08
C THR A 78 -14.25 -14.11 7.78
N SER A 79 -15.07 -13.73 8.77
CA SER A 79 -16.22 -12.87 8.58
C SER A 79 -16.39 -11.86 9.74
N PRO A 80 -15.86 -10.65 9.61
CA PRO A 80 -14.92 -10.17 8.59
C PRO A 80 -13.54 -10.80 8.72
N ALA A 81 -12.78 -10.85 7.62
CA ALA A 81 -11.41 -11.36 7.64
C ALA A 81 -10.51 -10.46 8.50
N ARG A 82 -9.80 -11.08 9.45
CA ARG A 82 -8.90 -10.39 10.39
C ARG A 82 -7.60 -11.13 10.52
N THR A 83 -6.54 -10.37 10.74
CA THR A 83 -5.21 -10.86 11.11
C THR A 83 -5.05 -10.85 12.63
N VAL A 84 -3.91 -11.35 13.12
CA VAL A 84 -3.59 -11.33 14.57
C VAL A 84 -3.52 -9.90 15.10
N GLY A 85 -3.08 -8.93 14.27
CA GLY A 85 -2.96 -7.53 14.68
C GLY A 85 -1.72 -7.24 15.53
N ASP A 86 -0.62 -7.93 15.26
CA ASP A 86 0.66 -7.72 15.96
C ASP A 86 1.73 -7.18 15.00
N PRO A 87 1.95 -5.84 14.99
CA PRO A 87 2.89 -5.19 14.09
C PRO A 87 4.35 -5.47 14.46
N ILE A 88 4.63 -5.95 15.67
CA ILE A 88 5.99 -6.30 16.08
C ILE A 88 6.35 -7.69 15.58
N GLN A 89 5.41 -8.63 15.64
CA GLN A 89 5.65 -10.01 15.22
C GLN A 89 5.51 -10.22 13.71
N TYR A 90 4.55 -9.54 13.05
CA TYR A 90 4.19 -9.77 11.65
C TYR A 90 4.45 -8.54 10.78
N ILE A 91 5.20 -8.76 9.69
CA ILE A 91 5.60 -7.67 8.79
C ILE A 91 4.39 -7.05 8.06
N ASP A 92 3.40 -7.83 7.71
CA ASP A 92 2.21 -7.33 7.00
C ASP A 92 1.26 -6.54 7.89
N ASP A 93 1.10 -6.91 9.17
CA ASP A 93 0.37 -6.13 10.16
C ASP A 93 1.07 -4.79 10.40
N ASP A 94 2.41 -4.77 10.39
CA ASP A 94 3.19 -3.54 10.48
C ASP A 94 2.99 -2.64 9.25
N LEU A 95 3.25 -3.17 8.06
CA LEU A 95 3.29 -2.38 6.81
C LEU A 95 1.89 -1.97 6.32
N PHE A 96 0.92 -2.88 6.36
CA PHE A 96 -0.39 -2.67 5.74
C PHE A 96 -1.50 -2.34 6.73
N GLY A 97 -1.17 -2.38 8.03
CA GLY A 97 -2.13 -2.08 9.08
C GLY A 97 -3.24 -3.12 9.22
N PHE A 98 -4.06 -2.93 10.24
CA PHE A 98 -5.20 -3.78 10.55
C PHE A 98 -6.28 -3.00 11.28
N MET A 99 -7.49 -3.58 11.32
CA MET A 99 -8.59 -3.10 12.13
C MET A 99 -9.19 -4.29 12.87
N GLU A 100 -9.17 -4.25 14.18
CA GLU A 100 -9.82 -5.20 15.06
C GLU A 100 -10.99 -4.51 15.75
N ALA A 101 -12.24 -4.90 15.39
CA ALA A 101 -13.42 -4.51 16.14
C ALA A 101 -13.56 -5.43 17.37
N ALA A 102 -13.83 -4.87 18.55
CA ALA A 102 -13.96 -5.66 19.77
C ALA A 102 -14.96 -6.80 19.56
N SER A 103 -14.50 -8.01 19.75
CA SER A 103 -15.36 -9.16 19.92
C SER A 103 -15.40 -9.48 21.42
N LYS A 104 -16.62 -9.61 21.99
CA LYS A 104 -16.85 -9.95 23.40
C LYS A 104 -16.31 -11.33 23.82
N LYS A 105 -15.59 -12.05 22.94
CA LYS A 105 -15.23 -13.47 23.12
C LYS A 105 -13.74 -13.81 22.91
N SER A 106 -12.85 -12.84 22.74
CA SER A 106 -11.42 -13.19 22.68
C SER A 106 -10.90 -13.41 24.10
N GLY A 107 -10.43 -14.60 24.42
CA GLY A 107 -9.89 -14.94 25.74
C GLY A 107 -8.44 -14.47 25.95
N ARG A 108 -8.08 -13.31 25.44
CA ARG A 108 -6.75 -12.70 25.62
C ARG A 108 -6.70 -11.84 26.87
N ALA A 109 -5.51 -11.65 27.44
CA ALA A 109 -5.27 -10.85 28.64
C ALA A 109 -5.77 -9.40 28.50
N GLU A 110 -5.73 -8.58 29.55
CA GLU A 110 -6.37 -7.26 29.65
C GLU A 110 -6.18 -6.29 28.47
N ILE A 111 -5.13 -6.46 27.65
CA ILE A 111 -4.89 -5.73 26.40
C ILE A 111 -6.00 -6.01 25.36
N ASP A 112 -6.67 -7.14 25.44
CA ASP A 112 -7.69 -7.60 24.49
C ASP A 112 -9.05 -6.91 24.64
N LYS A 113 -9.21 -6.05 25.60
CA LYS A 113 -10.45 -5.26 25.77
C LYS A 113 -10.52 -4.06 24.82
N PHE A 114 -9.46 -3.81 24.08
CA PHE A 114 -9.35 -2.67 23.20
C PHE A 114 -9.56 -3.05 21.74
N ASN A 115 -10.37 -2.27 21.03
CA ASN A 115 -10.44 -2.33 19.58
C ASN A 115 -9.16 -1.72 19.02
N GLY A 116 -8.29 -2.52 18.42
CA GLY A 116 -7.04 -2.04 17.87
C GLY A 116 -7.19 -1.65 16.40
N ILE A 117 -6.82 -0.41 16.08
CA ILE A 117 -6.70 0.04 14.69
C ILE A 117 -5.26 0.53 14.48
N ARG A 118 -4.54 -0.15 13.59
CA ARG A 118 -3.25 0.35 13.10
C ARG A 118 -3.42 0.91 11.70
N LYS A 119 -3.23 2.22 11.56
CA LYS A 119 -3.14 2.84 10.24
C LYS A 119 -1.94 2.26 9.48
N ALA A 120 -2.15 1.85 8.24
CA ALA A 120 -1.09 1.33 7.38
C ALA A 120 0.12 2.30 7.32
N VAL A 121 1.30 1.75 7.35
CA VAL A 121 2.57 2.46 7.10
C VAL A 121 2.71 2.73 5.60
N VAL A 122 2.20 1.80 4.77
CA VAL A 122 2.17 1.91 3.32
C VAL A 122 0.82 2.40 2.84
N SER A 123 0.77 3.61 2.31
CA SER A 123 -0.36 4.12 1.54
C SER A 123 -0.12 3.83 0.06
N MET A 124 -1.16 3.42 -0.68
CA MET A 124 -1.03 2.98 -2.06
C MET A 124 -2.28 3.33 -2.86
N THR A 125 -2.09 3.79 -4.10
CA THR A 125 -3.18 3.95 -5.07
C THR A 125 -3.62 2.61 -5.65
N PRO A 126 -4.79 2.53 -6.30
CA PRO A 126 -5.07 1.46 -7.24
C PRO A 126 -3.99 1.42 -8.34
N LEU A 127 -3.77 0.24 -8.92
CA LEU A 127 -3.05 0.07 -10.18
C LEU A 127 -4.02 0.46 -11.30
N LEU A 128 -3.86 1.64 -11.88
CA LEU A 128 -4.77 2.22 -12.86
C LEU A 128 -4.17 2.17 -14.27
N SER A 129 -4.96 1.71 -15.24
CA SER A 129 -4.58 1.76 -16.65
C SER A 129 -4.42 3.21 -17.13
N LEU A 130 -3.41 3.44 -17.96
CA LEU A 130 -3.21 4.72 -18.66
C LEU A 130 -3.88 4.75 -20.03
N SER A 131 -4.50 3.65 -20.48
CA SER A 131 -5.30 3.56 -21.69
C SER A 131 -6.71 3.06 -21.38
N ALA A 132 -7.66 3.51 -22.18
CA ALA A 132 -9.03 3.04 -22.10
C ALA A 132 -9.14 1.54 -22.43
N PHE A 133 -10.21 0.92 -21.99
CA PHE A 133 -10.56 -0.45 -22.30
C PHE A 133 -11.14 -0.56 -23.71
N ASP A 134 -10.66 -1.51 -24.48
CA ASP A 134 -11.03 -1.72 -25.88
C ASP A 134 -11.96 -2.94 -26.07
N ASP A 135 -12.75 -3.29 -25.07
CA ASP A 135 -13.73 -4.39 -25.09
C ASP A 135 -13.15 -5.75 -25.54
N ASN A 136 -11.88 -6.00 -25.28
CA ASN A 136 -11.24 -7.26 -25.62
C ASN A 136 -11.68 -8.38 -24.67
N VAL A 137 -12.15 -9.48 -25.25
CA VAL A 137 -12.61 -10.66 -24.52
C VAL A 137 -11.86 -11.90 -25.02
N ASP A 138 -11.39 -12.71 -24.10
CA ASP A 138 -10.84 -14.03 -24.36
C ASP A 138 -11.91 -15.08 -24.11
N PHE A 139 -12.19 -15.91 -25.11
CA PHE A 139 -13.14 -17.01 -25.04
C PHE A 139 -12.45 -18.30 -24.64
N GLY A 140 -12.97 -18.96 -23.62
CA GLY A 140 -12.50 -20.27 -23.18
C GLY A 140 -13.64 -21.26 -23.00
N SER A 141 -13.31 -22.55 -22.99
CA SER A 141 -14.26 -23.60 -22.67
C SER A 141 -13.64 -24.62 -21.74
N ASN A 142 -14.34 -24.93 -20.65
CA ASN A 142 -13.93 -26.01 -19.77
C ASN A 142 -14.41 -27.37 -20.34
N MET A 143 -13.47 -28.08 -20.96
CA MET A 143 -13.72 -29.36 -21.62
C MET A 143 -13.67 -30.56 -20.64
N MET A 144 -13.30 -30.35 -19.37
CA MET A 144 -13.18 -31.47 -18.41
C MET A 144 -14.53 -32.14 -18.13
N GLY A 145 -15.63 -31.43 -18.28
CA GLY A 145 -16.99 -31.99 -18.15
C GLY A 145 -17.31 -33.06 -19.20
N LEU A 146 -16.72 -33.02 -20.39
CA LEU A 146 -16.93 -34.02 -21.45
C LEU A 146 -16.45 -35.40 -21.04
N GLN A 147 -15.36 -35.52 -20.28
CA GLN A 147 -14.81 -36.79 -19.80
C GLN A 147 -15.74 -37.50 -18.81
N ALA A 148 -16.63 -36.73 -18.16
CA ALA A 148 -17.63 -37.24 -17.23
C ALA A 148 -19.04 -37.32 -17.85
N GLY A 149 -19.17 -37.20 -19.18
CA GLY A 149 -20.46 -37.25 -19.90
C GLY A 149 -21.30 -35.97 -19.80
N GLY A 150 -20.71 -34.86 -19.32
CA GLY A 150 -21.34 -33.55 -19.26
C GLY A 150 -21.08 -32.68 -20.49
N ASN A 151 -21.68 -31.50 -20.53
CA ASN A 151 -21.46 -30.51 -21.60
C ASN A 151 -20.25 -29.63 -21.26
N PRO A 152 -19.52 -29.13 -22.29
CA PRO A 152 -18.50 -28.11 -22.10
C PRO A 152 -19.15 -26.82 -21.53
N MET A 153 -18.49 -26.20 -20.55
CA MET A 153 -18.93 -24.92 -20.02
C MET A 153 -18.10 -23.79 -20.67
N PRO A 154 -18.69 -23.04 -21.61
CA PRO A 154 -18.01 -21.86 -22.15
C PRO A 154 -17.92 -20.76 -21.11
N TYR A 155 -16.85 -19.99 -21.15
CA TYR A 155 -16.68 -18.79 -20.35
C TYR A 155 -15.93 -17.73 -21.15
N GLU A 156 -16.18 -16.49 -20.81
CA GLU A 156 -15.52 -15.33 -21.38
C GLU A 156 -14.74 -14.59 -20.30
N THR A 157 -13.63 -14.01 -20.67
CA THR A 157 -12.82 -13.20 -19.75
C THR A 157 -12.37 -11.93 -20.44
N GLU A 158 -12.75 -10.78 -19.89
CA GLU A 158 -12.20 -9.51 -20.34
C GLU A 158 -10.70 -9.46 -20.08
N VAL A 159 -9.96 -9.04 -21.10
CA VAL A 159 -8.50 -8.90 -21.06
C VAL A 159 -8.10 -7.51 -21.50
N HIS A 160 -7.00 -7.02 -20.96
CA HIS A 160 -6.46 -5.71 -21.32
C HIS A 160 -4.95 -5.77 -21.52
N ARG A 161 -4.46 -4.90 -22.39
CA ARG A 161 -3.05 -4.69 -22.69
C ARG A 161 -2.74 -3.21 -22.56
N GLY A 162 -1.68 -2.84 -21.83
CA GLY A 162 -1.31 -1.44 -21.74
C GLY A 162 -0.37 -1.12 -20.61
N TRP A 163 -0.13 0.18 -20.45
CA TRP A 163 0.59 0.73 -19.32
C TRP A 163 -0.36 1.00 -18.16
N TYR A 164 0.11 0.68 -16.96
CA TYR A 164 -0.60 0.95 -15.72
C TYR A 164 0.31 1.71 -14.76
N ARG A 165 -0.27 2.61 -13.97
CA ARG A 165 0.40 3.38 -12.95
C ARG A 165 -0.06 2.96 -11.56
N VAL A 166 0.88 2.93 -10.62
CA VAL A 166 0.62 2.84 -9.20
C VAL A 166 1.59 3.73 -8.44
N SER A 167 1.10 4.38 -7.40
CA SER A 167 1.89 5.21 -6.51
C SER A 167 1.76 4.72 -5.08
N LEU A 168 2.83 4.82 -4.32
CA LEU A 168 2.85 4.47 -2.91
C LEU A 168 3.70 5.46 -2.11
N TYR A 169 3.30 5.64 -0.86
CA TYR A 169 4.04 6.36 0.15
C TYR A 169 4.30 5.45 1.34
N ILE A 170 5.52 5.42 1.81
CA ILE A 170 5.99 4.60 2.94
C ILE A 170 6.45 5.55 4.04
N ASP A 171 5.78 5.51 5.19
CA ASP A 171 6.19 6.25 6.39
C ASP A 171 7.31 5.48 7.09
N LEU A 172 8.57 5.85 6.80
CA LEU A 172 9.74 5.14 7.30
C LEU A 172 9.89 5.22 8.83
N ASN A 173 9.40 6.30 9.44
CA ASN A 173 9.49 6.48 10.88
C ASN A 173 8.62 5.48 11.65
N ARG A 174 7.55 4.97 11.02
CA ARG A 174 6.61 4.06 11.67
C ARG A 174 6.88 2.57 11.43
N ILE A 175 7.79 2.23 10.52
CA ILE A 175 8.16 0.82 10.27
C ILE A 175 8.74 0.21 11.54
N GLY A 176 8.22 -0.95 11.95
CA GLY A 176 8.73 -1.70 13.09
C GLY A 176 8.50 -1.03 14.44
N THR A 177 7.53 -0.12 14.53
CA THR A 177 7.08 0.49 15.78
C THR A 177 5.61 0.20 16.00
N ASP A 178 5.14 0.30 17.22
CA ASP A 178 3.71 0.27 17.50
C ASP A 178 3.07 1.69 17.49
N ALA A 179 3.83 2.69 17.10
CA ALA A 179 3.34 4.06 16.94
C ALA A 179 2.15 4.16 15.97
N GLY A 180 1.17 4.99 16.32
CA GLY A 180 -0.04 5.19 15.53
C GLY A 180 -1.07 4.08 15.67
N PHE A 181 -0.91 3.17 16.65
CA PHE A 181 -1.97 2.28 17.07
C PHE A 181 -3.06 3.11 17.74
N ILE A 182 -4.28 3.00 17.24
CA ILE A 182 -5.44 3.69 17.81
C ILE A 182 -6.31 2.63 18.48
N THR A 183 -6.59 2.83 19.75
CA THR A 183 -7.45 1.95 20.54
C THR A 183 -8.70 2.71 20.94
N GLU A 184 -9.87 2.13 20.71
CA GLU A 184 -11.15 2.68 21.11
C GLU A 184 -11.70 1.85 22.29
N ILE A 185 -11.94 2.51 23.43
CA ILE A 185 -12.61 1.88 24.56
C ILE A 185 -14.10 2.20 24.49
N LYS A 186 -14.91 1.15 24.33
CA LYS A 186 -16.39 1.23 24.41
C LYS A 186 -16.83 0.61 25.73
N GLU A 187 -16.78 1.34 26.82
CA GLU A 187 -17.34 0.88 28.08
C GLU A 187 -18.18 1.96 28.77
N ASN A 188 -19.30 1.54 29.39
CA ASN A 188 -20.09 2.37 30.29
C ASN A 188 -19.36 2.44 31.65
N LYS A 189 -18.24 3.14 31.71
CA LYS A 189 -17.49 3.38 32.96
C LYS A 189 -17.58 4.83 33.39
N ARG A 190 -17.45 5.08 34.68
CA ARG A 190 -17.31 6.44 35.19
C ARG A 190 -16.05 7.08 34.62
N ALA A 191 -16.09 8.39 34.38
CA ALA A 191 -14.94 9.10 33.79
C ALA A 191 -13.66 8.95 34.65
N ASP A 192 -13.81 8.81 35.97
CA ASP A 192 -12.70 8.62 36.91
C ASP A 192 -12.05 7.25 36.74
N ASP A 193 -12.85 6.18 36.53
CA ASP A 193 -12.36 4.82 36.26
C ASP A 193 -11.63 4.74 34.92
N ILE A 194 -12.10 5.50 33.92
CA ILE A 194 -11.42 5.61 32.61
C ILE A 194 -10.10 6.36 32.78
N ASN A 195 -10.09 7.47 33.51
CA ASN A 195 -8.89 8.24 33.78
C ASN A 195 -7.86 7.45 34.59
N GLU A 196 -8.28 6.60 35.51
CA GLU A 196 -7.42 5.73 36.31
C GLU A 196 -6.85 4.58 35.45
N LEU A 197 -7.65 3.97 34.59
CA LEU A 197 -7.20 2.99 33.59
C LEU A 197 -6.18 3.60 32.62
N ILE A 198 -6.42 4.83 32.17
CA ILE A 198 -5.52 5.61 31.32
C ILE A 198 -4.20 5.85 32.03
N LYS A 199 -4.26 6.35 33.27
CA LYS A 199 -3.08 6.72 34.07
C LYS A 199 -2.23 5.51 34.41
N ASN A 200 -2.84 4.36 34.66
CA ASN A 200 -2.15 3.14 35.08
C ASN A 200 -1.63 2.27 33.91
N SER A 201 -2.16 2.43 32.72
CA SER A 201 -1.74 1.63 31.55
C SER A 201 -0.96 2.42 30.50
N LEU A 202 -0.82 3.75 30.64
CA LEU A 202 -0.55 4.63 29.50
C LEU A 202 0.36 5.81 29.85
N ASP A 203 1.50 5.58 30.49
CA ASP A 203 2.48 6.65 30.77
C ASP A 203 2.99 7.40 29.51
N GLU A 204 2.60 6.97 28.30
CA GLU A 204 3.12 7.48 27.03
C GLU A 204 2.06 7.67 25.92
N TYR A 205 0.80 8.02 26.24
CA TYR A 205 -0.22 8.23 25.22
C TYR A 205 -0.64 9.70 25.09
N ASP A 206 -0.69 10.20 23.83
CA ASP A 206 -1.43 11.41 23.50
C ASP A 206 -2.93 11.12 23.57
N PHE A 207 -3.60 11.81 24.46
CA PHE A 207 -5.01 11.65 24.71
C PHE A 207 -5.82 12.57 23.80
N ILE A 208 -6.62 12.02 22.92
CA ILE A 208 -7.71 12.72 22.27
C ILE A 208 -8.99 12.12 22.81
N ALA A 209 -9.53 12.69 23.88
CA ALA A 209 -10.86 12.35 24.37
C ALA A 209 -11.80 13.51 24.09
N GLU A 210 -12.78 13.27 23.26
CA GLU A 210 -14.05 13.97 23.34
C GLU A 210 -15.01 13.08 24.11
N VAL A 211 -15.30 13.42 25.35
CA VAL A 211 -16.37 12.78 26.12
C VAL A 211 -17.60 13.65 25.98
N PRO A 212 -18.65 13.24 25.26
CA PRO A 212 -19.89 13.99 25.22
C PRO A 212 -20.49 14.07 26.64
N GLU A 213 -20.79 15.25 27.11
CA GLU A 213 -21.54 15.44 28.34
C GLU A 213 -22.99 14.97 28.13
N ASP A 214 -23.36 13.84 28.73
CA ASP A 214 -24.76 13.46 28.84
C ASP A 214 -25.36 14.15 30.06
N LYS A 215 -26.59 14.72 29.91
CA LYS A 215 -27.27 15.55 30.91
C LYS A 215 -27.78 14.78 32.12
N ASP A 216 -27.68 13.46 32.11
CA ASP A 216 -28.05 12.60 33.25
C ASP A 216 -26.83 12.28 34.13
N LYS A 217 -26.86 12.79 35.34
CA LYS A 217 -25.77 13.00 36.30
C LYS A 217 -24.98 11.78 36.76
N ASN A 218 -25.13 10.57 36.21
CA ASN A 218 -24.47 9.39 36.77
C ASN A 218 -23.81 8.42 35.78
N LEU A 219 -23.90 8.63 34.48
CA LEU A 219 -23.26 7.75 33.48
C LEU A 219 -22.75 8.58 32.30
N LYS A 220 -21.46 8.86 32.28
CA LYS A 220 -20.80 9.39 31.08
C LYS A 220 -20.63 8.23 30.10
N LYS A 221 -21.48 8.17 29.09
CA LYS A 221 -21.24 7.37 27.90
C LYS A 221 -20.17 8.11 27.05
N GLY A 222 -18.94 7.66 27.10
CA GLY A 222 -17.88 8.28 26.34
C GLY A 222 -17.14 7.24 25.51
N TYR A 223 -16.70 7.65 24.32
CA TYR A 223 -15.70 6.94 23.55
C TYR A 223 -14.34 7.59 23.88
N ALA A 224 -13.39 6.79 24.33
CA ALA A 224 -12.02 7.25 24.46
C ALA A 224 -11.20 6.65 23.32
N THR A 225 -10.63 7.50 22.49
CA THR A 225 -9.69 7.08 21.44
C THR A 225 -8.28 7.35 21.89
N PHE A 226 -7.46 6.32 21.98
CA PHE A 226 -6.07 6.39 22.40
C PHE A 226 -5.17 6.22 21.18
N LYS A 227 -4.22 7.11 21.04
CA LYS A 227 -3.16 6.98 20.07
C LYS A 227 -1.86 6.60 20.76
N ARG A 228 -1.37 5.39 20.53
CA ARG A 228 -0.09 4.96 21.02
C ARG A 228 1.04 5.75 20.35
N ILE A 229 1.86 6.46 21.14
CA ILE A 229 2.97 7.24 20.58
C ILE A 229 4.10 6.32 20.17
N CYS A 230 4.56 5.45 20.99
CA CYS A 230 5.47 4.33 20.72
C CYS A 230 5.89 3.71 22.06
N THR A 231 5.50 2.47 22.33
CA THR A 231 5.96 1.73 23.51
C THR A 231 6.89 0.59 23.16
N ASN A 232 6.77 0.07 21.93
CA ASN A 232 7.60 -1.01 21.41
C ASN A 232 8.17 -0.61 20.05
N GLU A 233 9.47 -0.78 19.92
CA GLU A 233 10.21 -0.50 18.70
C GLU A 233 11.20 -1.63 18.44
N LEU A 234 11.21 -2.11 17.20
CA LEU A 234 12.22 -3.04 16.73
C LEU A 234 13.56 -2.34 16.56
N SER A 235 14.66 -3.09 16.65
CA SER A 235 15.99 -2.54 16.41
C SER A 235 16.08 -1.88 15.02
N LYS A 236 16.93 -0.86 14.87
CA LYS A 236 17.18 -0.18 13.59
C LYS A 236 17.46 -1.19 12.46
N LYS A 237 18.24 -2.22 12.75
CA LYS A 237 18.57 -3.30 11.81
C LYS A 237 17.33 -4.08 11.36
N GLU A 238 16.40 -4.38 12.26
CA GLU A 238 15.17 -5.10 11.90
C GLU A 238 14.19 -4.20 11.14
N ARG A 239 14.08 -2.94 11.50
CA ARG A 239 13.29 -1.93 10.78
C ARG A 239 13.80 -1.75 9.36
N TYR A 240 15.13 -1.62 9.18
CA TYR A 240 15.74 -1.60 7.85
C TYR A 240 15.42 -2.87 7.05
N LYS A 241 15.54 -4.06 7.65
CA LYS A 241 15.19 -5.32 6.96
C LYS A 241 13.74 -5.32 6.45
N ARG A 242 12.78 -4.81 7.23
CA ARG A 242 11.38 -4.70 6.82
C ARG A 242 11.18 -3.69 5.68
N ALA A 243 11.83 -2.54 5.75
CA ALA A 243 11.82 -1.56 4.66
C ALA A 243 12.42 -2.14 3.37
N LYS A 244 13.54 -2.83 3.48
CA LYS A 244 14.20 -3.54 2.37
C LYS A 244 13.33 -4.66 1.82
N ALA A 245 12.67 -5.43 2.67
CA ALA A 245 11.74 -6.49 2.26
C ALA A 245 10.58 -5.94 1.43
N LEU A 246 10.01 -4.81 1.84
CA LEU A 246 8.98 -4.11 1.07
C LEU A 246 9.52 -3.63 -0.30
N LEU A 247 10.71 -3.04 -0.32
CA LEU A 247 11.36 -2.61 -1.56
C LEU A 247 11.60 -3.80 -2.51
N ASP A 248 12.08 -4.92 -2.00
CA ASP A 248 12.27 -6.14 -2.78
C ASP A 248 10.94 -6.74 -3.23
N SER A 249 9.87 -6.66 -2.41
CA SER A 249 8.55 -7.13 -2.81
C SER A 249 7.95 -6.31 -3.96
N ILE A 250 8.26 -5.01 -4.06
CA ILE A 250 7.90 -4.17 -5.22
C ILE A 250 8.71 -4.61 -6.45
N ARG A 251 10.00 -4.86 -6.28
CA ARG A 251 10.90 -5.27 -7.36
C ARG A 251 10.53 -6.62 -7.98
N PHE A 252 9.99 -7.55 -7.19
CA PHE A 252 9.62 -8.90 -7.61
C PHE A 252 8.11 -9.15 -7.58
N LEU A 253 7.31 -8.08 -7.68
CA LEU A 253 5.88 -8.15 -7.52
C LEU A 253 5.21 -9.02 -8.58
N ALA A 254 4.46 -10.02 -8.11
CA ALA A 254 3.61 -10.86 -8.93
C ALA A 254 2.15 -10.75 -8.46
N PRO A 255 1.16 -10.85 -9.36
CA PRO A 255 -0.25 -10.82 -8.96
C PRO A 255 -0.60 -12.05 -8.10
N SER A 256 -1.53 -11.85 -7.15
CA SER A 256 -1.97 -12.90 -6.23
C SER A 256 -3.09 -13.81 -6.80
N GLY A 257 -3.60 -13.52 -8.00
CA GLY A 257 -4.70 -14.28 -8.60
C GLY A 257 -4.61 -14.36 -10.12
N ARG A 258 -5.25 -15.39 -10.70
CA ARG A 258 -5.31 -15.64 -12.15
C ARG A 258 -3.95 -15.65 -12.88
N ASN A 259 -2.85 -15.83 -12.13
CA ASN A 259 -1.50 -15.78 -12.70
C ASN A 259 -1.20 -17.01 -13.56
N THR A 260 -1.85 -18.14 -13.28
CA THR A 260 -1.69 -19.39 -14.06
C THR A 260 -2.17 -19.24 -15.50
N ASN A 261 -3.16 -18.39 -15.77
CA ASN A 261 -3.71 -18.24 -17.11
C ASN A 261 -2.96 -17.19 -17.94
N TRP A 262 -2.48 -16.10 -17.27
CA TRP A 262 -1.97 -14.92 -17.99
C TRP A 262 -0.50 -14.61 -17.71
N LEU A 263 0.08 -15.16 -16.64
CA LEU A 263 1.44 -14.85 -16.18
C LEU A 263 1.73 -13.33 -16.18
N ILE A 264 0.88 -12.58 -15.49
CA ILE A 264 0.98 -11.13 -15.44
C ILE A 264 2.22 -10.69 -14.67
N ASP A 265 3.00 -9.79 -15.26
CA ASP A 265 4.17 -9.17 -14.64
C ASP A 265 3.83 -7.77 -14.11
N LEU A 266 3.86 -7.59 -12.78
CA LEU A 266 3.62 -6.33 -12.09
C LEU A 266 4.91 -5.63 -11.63
N THR A 267 6.06 -6.09 -12.08
CA THR A 267 7.35 -5.46 -11.74
C THR A 267 7.49 -4.10 -12.41
N PRO A 268 8.14 -3.12 -11.76
CA PRO A 268 8.34 -1.79 -12.32
C PRO A 268 9.12 -1.80 -13.64
N LYS A 269 8.62 -1.07 -14.63
CA LYS A 269 9.29 -0.84 -15.92
C LYS A 269 9.88 0.58 -15.99
N LEU A 270 9.19 1.54 -15.38
CA LEU A 270 9.64 2.91 -15.14
C LEU A 270 9.25 3.29 -13.71
N MET A 271 10.11 3.92 -12.97
CA MET A 271 9.90 4.31 -11.58
C MET A 271 10.50 5.69 -11.32
N ALA A 272 9.74 6.56 -10.66
CA ALA A 272 10.25 7.76 -10.02
C ALA A 272 10.11 7.59 -8.50
N ALA A 273 11.22 7.67 -7.78
CA ALA A 273 11.25 7.51 -6.33
C ALA A 273 11.91 8.71 -5.68
N ALA A 274 11.31 9.20 -4.60
CA ALA A 274 11.84 10.32 -3.82
C ALA A 274 11.88 9.99 -2.33
N TYR A 275 12.98 10.35 -1.68
CA TYR A 275 13.08 10.42 -0.23
C TYR A 275 12.59 11.79 0.20
N VAL A 276 11.54 11.82 1.04
CA VAL A 276 10.76 13.04 1.28
C VAL A 276 10.56 13.32 2.77
N LYS A 277 10.39 14.62 3.08
CA LYS A 277 9.90 15.10 4.38
C LYS A 277 8.38 15.23 4.38
N GLY A 278 7.72 14.64 5.38
CA GLY A 278 6.27 14.63 5.48
C GLY A 278 5.62 13.63 4.52
N ALA A 279 4.29 13.52 4.58
CA ALA A 279 3.51 12.62 3.74
C ALA A 279 3.27 13.24 2.36
N ARG A 280 4.23 13.14 1.46
CA ARG A 280 4.19 13.71 0.11
C ARG A 280 4.36 12.62 -0.94
N THR A 281 3.64 12.77 -2.05
CA THR A 281 3.74 11.89 -3.22
C THR A 281 3.92 12.75 -4.47
N PRO A 282 5.13 13.28 -4.71
CA PRO A 282 5.38 14.30 -5.73
C PRO A 282 5.03 13.84 -7.16
N PHE A 283 5.08 12.53 -7.42
CA PHE A 283 4.83 11.98 -8.75
C PHE A 283 3.47 11.29 -8.89
N LEU A 284 2.51 11.53 -7.96
CA LEU A 284 1.22 10.85 -7.93
C LEU A 284 0.47 10.94 -9.28
N GLU A 285 0.40 12.15 -9.83
CA GLU A 285 -0.29 12.42 -11.11
C GLU A 285 0.68 12.75 -12.25
N SER A 286 2.00 12.71 -12.01
CA SER A 286 3.00 13.04 -13.03
C SER A 286 2.98 12.03 -14.17
N PRO A 287 2.89 12.48 -15.44
CA PRO A 287 3.01 11.60 -16.60
C PRO A 287 4.48 11.20 -16.80
N LEU A 288 4.86 10.03 -16.31
CA LEU A 288 6.24 9.55 -16.36
C LEU A 288 6.71 9.17 -17.77
N LEU A 289 5.79 8.81 -18.68
CA LEU A 289 6.07 8.56 -20.10
C LEU A 289 5.67 9.77 -20.93
N ASP A 290 6.43 10.03 -22.00
CA ASP A 290 6.10 11.06 -23.01
C ASP A 290 5.08 10.50 -24.00
N ASP A 291 3.84 10.96 -23.92
CA ASP A 291 2.73 10.57 -24.77
C ASP A 291 2.79 11.20 -26.20
N LYS A 292 3.62 12.22 -26.38
CA LYS A 292 3.85 12.85 -27.69
C LYS A 292 4.61 11.95 -28.65
N GLN A 293 5.36 11.00 -28.12
CA GLN A 293 6.11 10.00 -28.89
C GLN A 293 5.38 8.66 -28.90
N LYS A 294 4.23 8.60 -29.60
CA LYS A 294 3.31 7.44 -29.58
C LYS A 294 3.96 6.09 -29.94
N ASP A 295 4.98 6.12 -30.77
CA ASP A 295 5.68 4.91 -31.23
C ASP A 295 6.86 4.51 -30.33
N LYS A 296 7.21 5.32 -29.33
CA LYS A 296 8.34 5.11 -28.45
C LYS A 296 7.95 5.35 -26.99
N ASN A 297 8.40 4.45 -26.14
CA ASN A 297 8.26 4.63 -24.70
C ASN A 297 9.45 5.47 -24.20
N VAL A 298 9.32 6.78 -24.14
CA VAL A 298 10.37 7.70 -23.71
C VAL A 298 10.04 8.27 -22.32
N ILE A 299 11.06 8.45 -21.47
CA ILE A 299 10.87 9.06 -20.16
C ILE A 299 10.49 10.53 -20.32
N ASN A 300 9.41 10.96 -19.67
CA ASN A 300 9.01 12.38 -19.62
C ASN A 300 9.78 13.12 -18.51
N LEU A 301 11.03 13.49 -18.82
CA LEU A 301 11.88 14.21 -17.86
C LEU A 301 11.32 15.57 -17.49
N ALA A 302 10.69 16.29 -18.43
CA ALA A 302 10.11 17.62 -18.16
C ALA A 302 8.99 17.55 -17.10
N ALA A 303 8.12 16.55 -17.16
CA ALA A 303 7.07 16.37 -16.16
C ALA A 303 7.64 15.99 -14.78
N ILE A 304 8.71 15.18 -14.76
CA ILE A 304 9.40 14.82 -13.52
C ILE A 304 10.10 16.04 -12.91
N GLU A 305 10.71 16.89 -13.73
CA GLU A 305 11.37 18.12 -13.28
C GLU A 305 10.36 19.13 -12.72
N THR A 306 9.24 19.34 -13.41
CA THR A 306 8.13 20.16 -12.91
C THR A 306 7.64 19.67 -11.55
N SER A 307 7.49 18.34 -11.39
CA SER A 307 7.08 17.76 -10.11
C SER A 307 8.15 17.97 -9.02
N LYS A 308 9.44 17.81 -9.37
CA LYS A 308 10.56 18.06 -8.46
C LYS A 308 10.59 19.52 -7.99
N GLU A 309 10.40 20.47 -8.90
CA GLU A 309 10.37 21.91 -8.57
C GLU A 309 9.17 22.25 -7.68
N THR A 310 7.99 21.74 -8.03
CA THR A 310 6.75 21.97 -7.27
C THR A 310 6.86 21.50 -5.80
N PHE A 311 7.60 20.44 -5.55
CA PHE A 311 7.77 19.84 -4.23
C PHE A 311 9.19 19.96 -3.67
N ALA A 312 9.98 20.93 -4.15
CA ALA A 312 11.40 21.06 -3.83
C ALA A 312 11.68 21.10 -2.32
N ASP A 313 10.85 21.82 -1.55
CA ASP A 313 11.02 21.91 -0.08
C ASP A 313 10.79 20.58 0.66
N GLY A 314 10.14 19.62 0.02
CA GLY A 314 9.83 18.31 0.59
C GLY A 314 10.68 17.17 0.05
N ILE A 315 11.39 17.34 -1.07
CA ILE A 315 12.22 16.29 -1.68
C ILE A 315 13.66 16.44 -1.22
N GLU A 316 14.19 15.44 -0.50
CA GLU A 316 15.61 15.39 -0.11
C GLU A 316 16.47 14.69 -1.18
N SER A 317 15.94 13.66 -1.80
CA SER A 317 16.64 12.89 -2.85
C SER A 317 15.65 12.34 -3.86
N LEU A 318 16.06 12.18 -5.11
CA LEU A 318 15.26 11.71 -6.23
C LEU A 318 16.06 10.77 -7.12
N VAL A 319 15.46 9.67 -7.54
CA VAL A 319 15.99 8.78 -8.57
C VAL A 319 14.88 8.31 -9.51
N VAL A 320 15.21 8.21 -10.79
CA VAL A 320 14.37 7.61 -11.83
C VAL A 320 15.01 6.32 -12.29
N GLY A 321 14.28 5.22 -12.15
CA GLY A 321 14.70 3.89 -12.60
C GLY A 321 13.93 3.45 -13.84
N TYR A 322 14.63 2.89 -14.85
CA TYR A 322 13.96 2.41 -16.06
C TYR A 322 14.54 1.10 -16.57
N ARG A 323 13.75 0.35 -17.33
CA ARG A 323 14.17 -0.82 -18.09
C ARG A 323 14.59 -0.39 -19.49
N GLU A 324 15.88 -0.49 -19.78
CA GLU A 324 16.49 -0.05 -21.04
C GLU A 324 16.03 -0.86 -22.29
N ASP A 325 15.52 -2.06 -22.07
CA ASP A 325 14.95 -2.91 -23.12
C ASP A 325 13.51 -2.52 -23.53
N LEU A 326 12.86 -1.65 -22.76
CA LEU A 326 11.46 -1.24 -22.96
C LEU A 326 11.28 0.26 -23.08
N ILE A 327 12.20 1.06 -22.55
CA ILE A 327 12.04 2.51 -22.37
C ILE A 327 13.33 3.20 -22.76
N GLU A 328 13.21 4.25 -23.55
CA GLU A 328 14.33 5.09 -23.97
C GLU A 328 14.52 6.24 -22.98
N LYS A 329 15.78 6.51 -22.63
CA LYS A 329 16.17 7.74 -21.94
C LYS A 329 16.32 8.83 -22.98
N PRO A 330 15.64 9.99 -22.85
CA PRO A 330 15.82 11.10 -23.79
C PRO A 330 17.24 11.63 -23.72
N ASN A 331 17.78 12.00 -24.88
CA ASN A 331 19.12 12.56 -25.00
C ASN A 331 19.09 14.06 -24.65
N VAL A 332 19.05 14.37 -23.36
CA VAL A 332 19.07 15.75 -22.83
C VAL A 332 20.43 15.97 -22.17
N GLN A 333 21.19 16.95 -22.67
CA GLN A 333 22.40 17.45 -22.01
C GLN A 333 21.97 18.26 -20.77
N ASP A 334 22.69 18.11 -19.66
CA ASP A 334 22.48 18.84 -18.38
C ASP A 334 21.14 18.56 -17.66
N ASN A 335 20.85 17.29 -17.42
CA ASN A 335 19.68 16.96 -16.65
C ASN A 335 20.03 16.76 -15.15
N ALA A 336 19.43 17.59 -14.28
CA ALA A 336 19.59 17.52 -12.83
C ALA A 336 18.90 16.29 -12.20
N ILE A 337 18.22 15.45 -13.00
CA ILE A 337 17.51 14.26 -12.55
C ILE A 337 18.44 13.04 -12.65
N ASN A 338 18.60 12.33 -11.54
CA ASN A 338 19.37 11.08 -11.49
C ASN A 338 18.58 9.94 -12.16
N VAL A 339 18.87 9.67 -13.45
CA VAL A 339 18.22 8.61 -14.24
C VAL A 339 19.16 7.41 -14.36
N GLN A 340 18.71 6.25 -13.88
CA GLN A 340 19.50 5.03 -13.76
C GLN A 340 18.76 3.82 -14.35
N LYS A 341 19.49 2.75 -14.67
CA LYS A 341 18.89 1.44 -14.93
C LYS A 341 18.11 0.96 -13.69
N MET A 342 17.04 0.22 -13.87
CA MET A 342 16.13 -0.16 -12.80
C MET A 342 16.82 -0.75 -11.57
N LYS A 343 17.77 -1.69 -11.77
CA LYS A 343 18.52 -2.28 -10.66
C LYS A 343 19.27 -1.23 -9.85
N ALA A 344 20.01 -0.34 -10.52
CA ALA A 344 20.79 0.70 -9.86
C ALA A 344 19.90 1.69 -9.09
N ALA A 345 18.70 2.00 -9.62
CA ALA A 345 17.74 2.84 -8.91
C ALA A 345 17.25 2.17 -7.60
N PHE A 346 17.00 0.86 -7.61
CA PHE A 346 16.68 0.13 -6.37
C PHE A 346 17.87 0.12 -5.39
N ASP A 347 19.08 -0.02 -5.89
CA ASP A 347 20.30 0.03 -5.05
C ASP A 347 20.48 1.43 -4.44
N THR A 348 20.16 2.50 -5.18
CA THR A 348 20.15 3.89 -4.66
C THR A 348 19.12 4.08 -3.55
N ILE A 349 17.90 3.57 -3.73
CA ILE A 349 16.87 3.63 -2.68
C ILE A 349 17.32 2.82 -1.45
N ASP A 350 17.96 1.68 -1.63
CA ASP A 350 18.51 0.89 -0.52
C ASP A 350 19.56 1.68 0.29
N CYS A 351 20.40 2.48 -0.38
CA CYS A 351 21.33 3.39 0.31
C CYS A 351 20.58 4.42 1.18
N TRP A 352 19.52 5.03 0.66
CA TRP A 352 18.69 5.95 1.47
C TRP A 352 18.04 5.28 2.69
N LEU A 353 17.62 4.02 2.54
CA LEU A 353 17.10 3.25 3.68
C LEU A 353 18.18 2.98 4.73
N LYS A 354 19.41 2.63 4.31
CA LYS A 354 20.54 2.45 5.24
C LYS A 354 20.86 3.71 6.00
N GLU A 355 20.94 4.85 5.30
CA GLU A 355 21.16 6.15 5.92
C GLU A 355 20.03 6.50 6.91
N HIS A 356 18.76 6.28 6.53
CA HIS A 356 17.61 6.56 7.40
C HIS A 356 17.66 5.75 8.70
N PHE A 357 18.01 4.48 8.63
CA PHE A 357 18.08 3.58 9.79
C PHE A 357 19.47 3.52 10.44
N GLU A 358 20.42 4.27 9.93
CA GLU A 358 21.81 4.34 10.45
C GLU A 358 22.50 2.95 10.48
N ILE A 359 22.43 2.21 9.37
CA ILE A 359 22.97 0.86 9.18
C ILE A 359 24.19 0.90 8.23
#